data_1f6886c3dc2356bd2f70117f4c7cee3f
#
_entry.id   1f6886c3dc2356bd2f70117f4c7cee3f
#
_cell.length_a   1.000
_cell.length_b   1.000
_cell.length_c   1.000
_cell.angle_alpha   90.00
_cell.angle_beta   90.00
_cell.angle_gamma   90.00
#
_symmetry.space_group_name_H-M   'P 1'
#
loop_
_entity.id
_entity.type
_entity.pdbx_description
1 polymer ?
#
loop_
_entity_poly.entity_id
_entity_poly.type
_entity_poly.pdbx_seq_one_letter_code
_entity_poly.pdbx_strand_id
1 'polypeptide(L)'
;MRLFPQLFCQLTHLYVGEAWEDAAYRNQSLAQVQESFDNDIRMSSRVIGGVNFIALDNGYYLFEEDQLAFLQSEAEKGLPMVLMMHNPLYEKEFYEQITYHREQIGLRPSSNLPCAYLTGVPAELMGHYDDHRRRQQTPDEVTLRTIEWIRSCPLIRAVLAGHVHYSHVAKLTEDVPQIITSVTDVRVITVT
;
A
#
# COMPACT_ATOMS: atom_id res chain seq x y z
N MET A 1 20.81 20.23 -10.22
CA MET A 1 20.75 19.48 -8.97
C MET A 1 19.48 18.62 -9.02
N ARG A 2 19.58 17.35 -9.43
CA ARG A 2 18.44 16.41 -9.41
C ARG A 2 18.31 15.91 -7.98
N LEU A 3 17.38 16.47 -7.22
CA LEU A 3 17.34 16.29 -5.78
C LEU A 3 16.78 14.96 -5.31
N PHE A 4 16.05 14.20 -6.12
CA PHE A 4 15.59 12.83 -5.80
C PHE A 4 15.26 12.09 -7.09
N PRO A 5 15.79 10.90 -7.35
CA PRO A 5 15.10 9.97 -8.22
C PRO A 5 13.80 9.61 -7.50
N GLN A 6 12.72 9.85 -8.18
CA GLN A 6 11.38 9.60 -7.67
C GLN A 6 11.22 8.10 -7.49
N LEU A 7 10.85 7.67 -6.29
CA LEU A 7 10.34 6.35 -6.05
C LEU A 7 8.85 6.43 -6.36
N PHE A 8 8.41 5.75 -7.40
CA PHE A 8 7.00 5.66 -7.75
C PHE A 8 6.49 4.27 -7.46
N CYS A 9 5.31 4.16 -6.88
CA CYS A 9 4.51 2.98 -6.91
C CYS A 9 3.28 3.21 -7.78
N GLN A 10 2.77 2.15 -8.36
CA GLN A 10 1.62 2.20 -9.23
C GLN A 10 0.37 2.60 -8.43
N LEU A 11 -0.48 3.43 -9.03
CA LEU A 11 -1.72 3.87 -8.40
C LEU A 11 -2.89 3.00 -8.87
N THR A 12 -3.82 2.71 -7.96
CA THR A 12 -5.08 1.99 -8.25
C THR A 12 -5.87 2.56 -9.43
N HIS A 13 -5.65 3.82 -9.78
CA HIS A 13 -6.34 4.49 -10.87
C HIS A 13 -5.88 4.06 -12.27
N LEU A 14 -4.81 3.31 -12.41
CA LEU A 14 -4.38 2.74 -13.69
C LEU A 14 -5.24 1.54 -14.13
N TYR A 15 -6.03 1.01 -13.22
CA TYR A 15 -6.83 -0.19 -13.42
C TYR A 15 -8.31 0.15 -13.34
N VAL A 16 -8.88 0.57 -14.46
CA VAL A 16 -10.28 1.00 -14.54
C VAL A 16 -11.14 -0.08 -15.20
N GLY A 17 -12.28 -0.38 -14.57
CA GLY A 17 -13.29 -1.27 -15.12
C GLY A 17 -13.07 -2.75 -14.76
N GLU A 18 -13.84 -3.63 -15.42
CA GLU A 18 -13.83 -5.08 -15.16
C GLU A 18 -12.55 -5.78 -15.67
N ALA A 19 -11.79 -5.14 -16.54
CA ALA A 19 -10.57 -5.70 -17.13
C ALA A 19 -9.44 -5.98 -16.12
N TRP A 20 -9.52 -5.45 -14.91
CA TRP A 20 -8.55 -5.75 -13.84
C TRP A 20 -8.50 -7.25 -13.46
N GLU A 21 -9.56 -8.02 -13.71
CA GLU A 21 -9.60 -9.47 -13.49
C GLU A 21 -8.70 -10.22 -14.50
N ASP A 22 -8.40 -9.60 -15.63
CA ASP A 22 -7.55 -10.18 -16.67
C ASP A 22 -6.06 -9.89 -16.36
N ALA A 23 -5.30 -10.93 -16.03
CA ALA A 23 -3.87 -10.84 -15.77
C ALA A 23 -3.08 -10.33 -17.00
N ALA A 24 -3.49 -10.68 -18.23
CA ALA A 24 -2.82 -10.17 -19.43
C ALA A 24 -3.02 -8.67 -19.59
N TYR A 25 -4.22 -8.17 -19.32
CA TYR A 25 -4.50 -6.73 -19.32
C TYR A 25 -3.67 -5.99 -18.25
N ARG A 26 -3.59 -6.54 -17.04
CA ARG A 26 -2.77 -5.95 -15.96
C ARG A 26 -1.31 -5.83 -16.38
N ASN A 27 -0.74 -6.92 -16.88
CA ASN A 27 0.66 -6.97 -17.32
C ASN A 27 0.94 -6.00 -18.46
N GLN A 28 0.02 -5.88 -19.42
CA GLN A 28 0.15 -4.93 -20.54
C GLN A 28 0.08 -3.48 -20.03
N SER A 29 -0.86 -3.17 -19.14
CA SER A 29 -0.98 -1.82 -18.56
C SER A 29 0.26 -1.45 -17.75
N LEU A 30 0.78 -2.39 -16.97
CA LEU A 30 2.01 -2.22 -16.21
C LEU A 30 3.21 -1.94 -17.14
N ALA A 31 3.36 -2.72 -18.20
CA ALA A 31 4.46 -2.55 -19.15
C ALA A 31 4.40 -1.17 -19.83
N GLN A 32 3.21 -0.71 -20.24
CA GLN A 32 3.04 0.61 -20.85
C GLN A 32 3.42 1.75 -19.91
N VAL A 33 3.04 1.65 -18.63
CA VAL A 33 3.39 2.67 -17.64
C VAL A 33 4.87 2.63 -17.31
N GLN A 34 5.43 1.43 -17.19
CA GLN A 34 6.87 1.23 -16.91
C GLN A 34 7.78 1.94 -17.91
N GLU A 35 7.40 2.03 -19.18
CA GLU A 35 8.17 2.75 -20.22
C GLU A 35 8.44 4.23 -19.87
N SER A 36 7.63 4.82 -18.98
CA SER A 36 7.75 6.22 -18.57
C SER A 36 8.66 6.43 -17.35
N PHE A 37 9.18 5.35 -16.75
CA PHE A 37 9.95 5.40 -15.50
C PHE A 37 11.25 4.61 -15.59
N ASP A 38 12.32 5.18 -15.03
CA ASP A 38 13.65 4.52 -14.99
C ASP A 38 13.72 3.41 -13.93
N ASN A 39 12.91 3.51 -12.85
CA ASN A 39 12.84 2.50 -11.79
C ASN A 39 11.70 1.51 -12.04
N ASP A 40 11.83 0.30 -11.50
CA ASP A 40 10.71 -0.64 -11.44
C ASP A 40 9.57 -0.02 -10.61
N ILE A 41 8.39 0.17 -11.21
CA ILE A 41 7.22 0.78 -10.56
C ILE A 41 6.48 -0.20 -9.66
N ARG A 42 6.75 -1.50 -9.77
CA ARG A 42 6.18 -2.52 -8.87
C ARG A 42 6.95 -2.63 -7.56
N MET A 43 8.25 -2.50 -7.63
CA MET A 43 9.13 -2.60 -6.47
C MET A 43 10.48 -1.94 -6.77
N SER A 44 10.92 -1.08 -5.89
CA SER A 44 12.22 -0.43 -6.01
C SER A 44 12.73 -0.01 -4.64
N SER A 45 14.05 0.13 -4.50
CA SER A 45 14.64 0.56 -3.25
C SER A 45 15.74 1.59 -3.45
N ARG A 46 15.95 2.40 -2.40
CA ARG A 46 17.05 3.35 -2.36
C ARG A 46 17.53 3.59 -0.94
N VAL A 47 18.84 3.49 -0.75
CA VAL A 47 19.48 3.83 0.53
C VAL A 47 19.79 5.34 0.57
N ILE A 48 19.26 6.01 1.58
CA ILE A 48 19.49 7.43 1.85
C ILE A 48 19.82 7.60 3.32
N GLY A 49 21.00 8.15 3.63
CA GLY A 49 21.41 8.40 5.03
C GLY A 49 21.46 7.15 5.90
N GLY A 50 21.74 5.97 5.34
CA GLY A 50 21.77 4.70 6.06
C GLY A 50 20.40 4.03 6.26
N VAL A 51 19.34 4.61 5.72
CA VAL A 51 17.99 4.04 5.73
C VAL A 51 17.62 3.56 4.33
N ASN A 52 17.04 2.38 4.23
CA ASN A 52 16.57 1.79 3.00
C ASN A 52 15.09 2.14 2.76
N PHE A 53 14.82 3.03 1.83
CA PHE A 53 13.49 3.39 1.39
C PHE A 53 13.05 2.43 0.29
N ILE A 54 11.91 1.77 0.47
CA ILE A 54 11.39 0.74 -0.41
C ILE A 54 10.00 1.13 -0.89
N ALA A 55 9.84 1.29 -2.19
CA ALA A 55 8.54 1.48 -2.82
C ALA A 55 7.98 0.12 -3.27
N LEU A 56 6.73 -0.15 -2.93
CA LEU A 56 5.99 -1.36 -3.30
C LEU A 56 4.64 -0.98 -3.92
N ASP A 57 4.35 -1.55 -5.07
CA ASP A 57 3.01 -1.46 -5.63
C ASP A 57 2.07 -2.44 -4.94
N ASN A 58 1.02 -1.91 -4.35
CA ASN A 58 -0.13 -2.67 -3.86
C ASN A 58 -1.44 -2.13 -4.45
N GLY A 59 -1.37 -1.62 -5.66
CA GLY A 59 -2.49 -0.95 -6.34
C GLY A 59 -3.74 -1.82 -6.51
N TYR A 60 -3.59 -3.14 -6.52
CA TYR A 60 -4.69 -4.11 -6.52
C TYR A 60 -5.14 -4.56 -5.12
N TYR A 61 -4.60 -3.97 -4.05
CA TYR A 61 -4.79 -4.42 -2.66
C TYR A 61 -4.14 -5.78 -2.37
N LEU A 62 -3.31 -6.27 -3.27
CA LEU A 62 -2.62 -7.55 -3.19
C LEU A 62 -1.12 -7.34 -3.34
N PHE A 63 -0.35 -8.31 -2.85
CA PHE A 63 1.07 -8.45 -3.10
C PHE A 63 1.34 -9.72 -3.91
N GLU A 64 2.48 -9.76 -4.60
CA GLU A 64 2.93 -10.89 -5.38
C GLU A 64 4.18 -11.54 -4.76
N GLU A 65 4.47 -12.80 -5.10
CA GLU A 65 5.59 -13.58 -4.53
C GLU A 65 6.95 -12.90 -4.74
N ASP A 66 7.16 -12.29 -5.89
CA ASP A 66 8.41 -11.59 -6.18
C ASP A 66 8.59 -10.32 -5.36
N GLN A 67 7.50 -9.66 -4.97
CA GLN A 67 7.55 -8.51 -4.05
C GLN A 67 7.94 -8.95 -2.64
N LEU A 68 7.42 -10.09 -2.16
CA LEU A 68 7.85 -10.66 -0.88
C LEU A 68 9.32 -11.06 -0.92
N ALA A 69 9.74 -11.75 -1.98
CA ALA A 69 11.15 -12.13 -2.16
C ALA A 69 12.06 -10.90 -2.23
N PHE A 70 11.63 -9.84 -2.90
CA PHE A 70 12.35 -8.57 -2.96
C PHE A 70 12.50 -7.95 -1.56
N LEU A 71 11.43 -7.87 -0.76
CA LEU A 71 11.50 -7.37 0.60
C LEU A 71 12.49 -8.17 1.47
N GLN A 72 12.48 -9.49 1.35
CA GLN A 72 13.39 -10.37 2.06
C GLN A 72 14.85 -10.11 1.67
N SER A 73 15.12 -9.96 0.37
CA SER A 73 16.45 -9.62 -0.12
C SER A 73 16.93 -8.24 0.34
N GLU A 74 16.02 -7.26 0.40
CA GLU A 74 16.33 -5.94 0.90
C GLU A 74 16.68 -5.94 2.40
N ALA A 75 16.03 -6.81 3.18
CA ALA A 75 16.34 -6.99 4.59
C ALA A 75 17.74 -7.59 4.85
N GLU A 76 18.30 -8.38 3.92
CA GLU A 76 19.65 -8.91 4.01
C GLU A 76 20.72 -7.79 4.09
N LYS A 77 20.41 -6.58 3.65
CA LYS A 77 21.28 -5.42 3.80
C LYS A 77 21.48 -5.00 5.26
N GLY A 78 20.63 -5.46 6.18
CA GLY A 78 20.71 -5.14 7.62
C GLY A 78 20.43 -3.67 7.96
N LEU A 79 19.86 -2.90 7.04
CA LEU A 79 19.57 -1.48 7.23
C LEU A 79 18.14 -1.28 7.74
N PRO A 80 17.86 -0.21 8.52
CA PRO A 80 16.51 0.22 8.79
C PRO A 80 15.73 0.44 7.49
N MET A 81 14.47 -0.02 7.44
CA MET A 81 13.63 0.01 6.24
C MET A 81 12.41 0.92 6.47
N VAL A 82 12.10 1.74 5.48
CA VAL A 82 10.86 2.51 5.40
C VAL A 82 10.13 2.09 4.15
N LEU A 83 8.94 1.52 4.32
CA LEU A 83 8.10 1.10 3.19
C LEU A 83 7.21 2.24 2.72
N MET A 84 7.04 2.37 1.42
CA MET A 84 6.17 3.34 0.77
C MET A 84 5.24 2.60 -0.18
N MET A 85 3.94 2.80 -0.03
CA MET A 85 2.92 2.14 -0.84
C MET A 85 1.69 3.03 -1.03
N HIS A 86 0.83 2.68 -1.97
CA HIS A 86 -0.37 3.47 -2.21
C HIS A 86 -1.45 3.20 -1.16
N ASN A 87 -1.87 1.93 -1.04
CA ASN A 87 -2.93 1.54 -0.12
C ASN A 87 -2.35 1.25 1.27
N PRO A 88 -2.94 1.79 2.35
CA PRO A 88 -2.56 1.39 3.70
C PRO A 88 -2.83 -0.10 3.94
N LEU A 89 -2.01 -0.71 4.78
CA LEU A 89 -2.26 -2.05 5.30
C LEU A 89 -3.39 -2.01 6.32
N TYR A 90 -4.19 -3.08 6.33
CA TYR A 90 -5.25 -3.22 7.33
C TYR A 90 -4.67 -3.18 8.75
N GLU A 91 -5.24 -2.32 9.55
CA GLU A 91 -5.11 -2.27 10.99
C GLU A 91 -6.51 -2.02 11.56
N LYS A 92 -6.88 -2.76 12.60
CA LYS A 92 -8.27 -2.83 13.06
C LYS A 92 -8.83 -1.48 13.50
N GLU A 93 -8.10 -0.78 14.36
CA GLU A 93 -8.54 0.50 14.91
C GLU A 93 -8.66 1.58 13.84
N PHE A 94 -7.70 1.62 12.92
CA PHE A 94 -7.73 2.52 11.78
C PHE A 94 -8.91 2.19 10.85
N TYR A 95 -9.15 0.92 10.55
CA TYR A 95 -10.27 0.48 9.72
C TYR A 95 -11.62 0.89 10.33
N GLU A 96 -11.81 0.66 11.63
CA GLU A 96 -13.02 1.07 12.34
C GLU A 96 -13.20 2.59 12.30
N GLN A 97 -12.13 3.35 12.47
CA GLN A 97 -12.16 4.80 12.44
C GLN A 97 -12.54 5.37 11.07
N ILE A 98 -11.96 4.88 9.99
CA ILE A 98 -12.31 5.36 8.64
C ILE A 98 -13.71 4.93 8.23
N THR A 99 -14.17 3.75 8.63
CA THR A 99 -15.54 3.29 8.40
C THR A 99 -16.54 4.21 9.12
N TYR A 100 -16.30 4.50 10.40
CA TYR A 100 -17.12 5.45 11.16
C TYR A 100 -17.13 6.84 10.54
N HIS A 101 -15.96 7.36 10.15
CA HIS A 101 -15.86 8.68 9.52
C HIS A 101 -16.69 8.77 8.24
N ARG A 102 -16.66 7.74 7.40
CA ARG A 102 -17.49 7.67 6.19
C ARG A 102 -18.97 7.73 6.48
N GLU A 103 -19.42 7.01 7.48
CA GLU A 103 -20.84 7.04 7.90
C GLU A 103 -21.26 8.44 8.33
N GLN A 104 -20.42 9.13 9.09
CA GLN A 104 -20.71 10.50 9.57
C GLN A 104 -20.85 11.51 8.42
N ILE A 105 -20.09 11.37 7.35
CA ILE A 105 -20.20 12.25 6.16
C ILE A 105 -21.23 11.74 5.14
N GLY A 106 -22.05 10.74 5.49
CA GLY A 106 -23.14 10.22 4.65
C GLY A 106 -22.67 9.38 3.47
N LEU A 107 -21.44 8.91 3.45
CA LEU A 107 -20.93 8.02 2.41
C LEU A 107 -21.30 6.58 2.73
N ARG A 108 -22.09 5.97 1.87
CA ARG A 108 -22.39 4.54 1.99
C ARG A 108 -21.12 3.71 1.82
N PRO A 109 -20.98 2.58 2.53
CA PRO A 109 -19.83 1.67 2.39
C PRO A 109 -19.57 1.20 0.95
N SER A 110 -20.63 1.11 0.15
CA SER A 110 -20.59 0.71 -1.27
C SER A 110 -20.35 1.88 -2.24
N SER A 111 -20.20 3.13 -1.77
CA SER A 111 -19.89 4.22 -2.68
C SER A 111 -18.47 4.03 -3.21
N ASN A 112 -18.29 4.19 -4.53
CA ASN A 112 -17.01 4.07 -5.24
C ASN A 112 -15.95 5.13 -4.85
N LEU A 113 -16.13 5.79 -3.73
CA LEU A 113 -15.10 6.67 -3.21
C LEU A 113 -13.97 5.81 -2.61
N PRO A 114 -12.73 6.04 -3.03
CA PRO A 114 -11.59 5.15 -2.72
C PRO A 114 -11.24 5.06 -1.23
N CYS A 115 -11.93 5.79 -0.40
CA CYS A 115 -11.49 6.20 0.92
C CYS A 115 -11.60 5.16 2.05
N ALA A 116 -11.97 3.91 1.82
CA ALA A 116 -12.06 2.94 2.92
C ALA A 116 -11.52 1.55 2.57
N TYR A 117 -10.77 1.46 1.50
CA TYR A 117 -10.22 0.21 1.07
C TYR A 117 -8.75 0.11 1.49
N LEU A 118 -8.42 -0.94 2.21
CA LEU A 118 -7.09 -1.22 2.74
C LEU A 118 -6.60 -2.55 2.19
N THR A 119 -5.30 -2.72 2.10
CA THR A 119 -4.70 -4.01 1.76
C THR A 119 -4.77 -4.95 2.96
N GLY A 120 -5.32 -6.15 2.76
CA GLY A 120 -5.35 -7.19 3.80
C GLY A 120 -6.54 -7.12 4.75
N VAL A 121 -7.65 -6.49 4.36
CA VAL A 121 -8.89 -6.51 5.15
C VAL A 121 -9.38 -7.96 5.27
N PRO A 122 -9.72 -8.45 6.49
CA PRO A 122 -10.32 -9.77 6.66
C PRO A 122 -11.62 -9.93 5.88
N ALA A 123 -11.81 -11.08 5.23
CA ALA A 123 -12.96 -11.34 4.35
C ALA A 123 -14.31 -11.19 5.09
N GLU A 124 -14.37 -11.53 6.36
CA GLU A 124 -15.56 -11.38 7.21
C GLU A 124 -15.98 -9.92 7.43
N LEU A 125 -15.05 -8.97 7.29
CA LEU A 125 -15.34 -7.54 7.40
C LEU A 125 -15.80 -6.93 6.06
N MET A 126 -15.71 -7.67 4.98
CA MET A 126 -16.07 -7.21 3.64
C MET A 126 -17.55 -7.43 3.28
N GLY A 127 -18.40 -7.83 4.23
CA GLY A 127 -19.81 -8.15 3.97
C GLY A 127 -20.62 -6.98 3.39
N HIS A 128 -20.17 -5.76 3.59
CA HIS A 128 -20.78 -4.53 3.05
C HIS A 128 -20.15 -4.07 1.72
N TYR A 129 -19.10 -4.74 1.24
CA TYR A 129 -18.51 -4.45 -0.07
C TYR A 129 -19.40 -5.02 -1.17
N ASP A 130 -19.49 -4.31 -2.30
CA ASP A 130 -20.09 -4.92 -3.48
C ASP A 130 -19.24 -6.11 -3.97
N ASP A 131 -19.86 -6.98 -4.76
CA ASP A 131 -19.22 -8.23 -5.20
C ASP A 131 -17.93 -8.01 -5.98
N HIS A 132 -17.87 -6.93 -6.79
CA HIS A 132 -16.69 -6.56 -7.55
C HIS A 132 -15.53 -6.19 -6.60
N ARG A 133 -15.79 -5.34 -5.61
CA ARG A 133 -14.78 -4.92 -4.64
C ARG A 133 -14.33 -6.05 -3.74
N ARG A 134 -15.25 -6.90 -3.34
CA ARG A 134 -14.92 -8.08 -2.54
C ARG A 134 -13.99 -9.03 -3.29
N ARG A 135 -14.27 -9.34 -4.56
CA ARG A 135 -13.36 -10.14 -5.38
C ARG A 135 -11.99 -9.51 -5.55
N GLN A 136 -11.94 -8.20 -5.79
CA GLN A 136 -10.69 -7.47 -5.99
C GLN A 136 -9.80 -7.45 -4.74
N GLN A 137 -10.39 -7.33 -3.55
CA GLN A 137 -9.66 -6.94 -2.35
C GLN A 137 -9.54 -8.05 -1.32
N THR A 138 -10.22 -9.20 -1.52
CA THR A 138 -10.02 -10.36 -0.65
C THR A 138 -8.55 -10.77 -0.71
N PRO A 139 -7.83 -10.70 0.42
CA PRO A 139 -6.42 -11.01 0.42
C PRO A 139 -6.19 -12.49 0.12
N ASP A 140 -5.26 -12.77 -0.75
CA ASP A 140 -4.75 -14.11 -1.01
C ASP A 140 -3.68 -14.51 0.02
N GLU A 141 -3.22 -15.75 -0.05
CA GLU A 141 -2.20 -16.29 0.87
C GLU A 141 -0.89 -15.49 0.80
N VAL A 142 -0.48 -15.09 -0.40
CA VAL A 142 0.77 -14.32 -0.61
C VAL A 142 0.67 -12.97 0.06
N THR A 143 -0.45 -12.28 -0.13
CA THR A 143 -0.71 -10.99 0.51
C THR A 143 -0.67 -11.08 2.02
N LEU A 144 -1.33 -12.09 2.59
CA LEU A 144 -1.33 -12.30 4.04
C LEU A 144 0.07 -12.61 4.59
N ARG A 145 0.85 -13.47 3.90
CA ARG A 145 2.25 -13.77 4.28
C ARG A 145 3.13 -12.52 4.18
N THR A 146 2.93 -11.71 3.17
CA THR A 146 3.71 -10.46 3.00
C THR A 146 3.40 -9.49 4.13
N ILE A 147 2.14 -9.31 4.49
CA ILE A 147 1.74 -8.44 5.62
C ILE A 147 2.31 -8.96 6.94
N GLU A 148 2.24 -10.27 7.17
CA GLU A 148 2.80 -10.88 8.38
C GLU A 148 4.32 -10.71 8.43
N TRP A 149 4.99 -10.90 7.31
CA TRP A 149 6.43 -10.64 7.21
C TRP A 149 6.76 -9.17 7.51
N ILE A 150 6.00 -8.21 6.96
CA ILE A 150 6.16 -6.78 7.23
C ILE A 150 6.02 -6.50 8.73
N ARG A 151 5.04 -7.09 9.39
CA ARG A 151 4.80 -6.90 10.83
C ARG A 151 5.89 -7.51 11.71
N SER A 152 6.47 -8.62 11.29
CA SER A 152 7.47 -9.36 12.07
C SER A 152 8.92 -8.94 11.80
N CYS A 153 9.20 -8.24 10.69
CA CYS A 153 10.55 -7.84 10.33
C CYS A 153 11.08 -6.73 11.24
N PRO A 154 12.15 -6.97 12.03
CA PRO A 154 12.63 -5.98 12.99
C PRO A 154 13.35 -4.79 12.37
N LEU A 155 13.60 -4.83 11.05
CA LEU A 155 14.24 -3.73 10.33
C LEU A 155 13.24 -2.68 9.86
N ILE A 156 11.94 -3.00 9.78
CA ILE A 156 10.91 -2.04 9.36
C ILE A 156 10.68 -1.02 10.47
N ARG A 157 10.80 0.26 10.12
CA ARG A 157 10.65 1.39 11.04
C ARG A 157 9.39 2.20 10.80
N ALA A 158 8.86 2.19 9.58
CA ALA A 158 7.61 2.86 9.25
C ALA A 158 7.03 2.32 7.94
N VAL A 159 5.72 2.45 7.80
CA VAL A 159 4.99 2.31 6.53
C VAL A 159 4.38 3.67 6.19
N LEU A 160 4.63 4.17 4.98
CA LEU A 160 4.06 5.41 4.45
C LEU A 160 3.02 5.07 3.40
N ALA A 161 1.82 5.62 3.54
CA ALA A 161 0.72 5.35 2.63
C ALA A 161 -0.16 6.58 2.39
N GLY A 162 -1.04 6.49 1.39
CA GLY A 162 -2.00 7.52 1.04
C GLY A 162 -3.41 6.96 0.89
N HIS A 163 -3.99 7.06 -0.32
CA HIS A 163 -5.21 6.44 -0.79
C HIS A 163 -6.52 6.89 -0.12
N VAL A 164 -6.60 6.82 1.19
CA VAL A 164 -7.86 7.01 1.95
C VAL A 164 -8.30 8.47 2.07
N HIS A 165 -7.54 9.41 1.54
CA HIS A 165 -7.79 10.85 1.58
C HIS A 165 -8.05 11.39 3.00
N TYR A 166 -7.46 10.74 3.98
CA TYR A 166 -7.58 11.07 5.40
C TYR A 166 -6.20 10.92 6.06
N SER A 167 -5.73 11.96 6.74
CA SER A 167 -4.43 11.93 7.40
C SER A 167 -4.52 11.27 8.77
N HIS A 168 -3.75 10.21 8.97
CA HIS A 168 -3.74 9.45 10.21
C HIS A 168 -2.38 8.83 10.49
N VAL A 169 -2.16 8.45 11.74
CA VAL A 169 -1.03 7.59 12.13
C VAL A 169 -1.59 6.40 12.85
N ALA A 170 -1.62 5.26 12.19
CA ALA A 170 -2.01 3.98 12.77
C ALA A 170 -0.78 3.27 13.36
N LYS A 171 -1.01 2.36 14.29
CA LYS A 171 0.01 1.44 14.80
C LYS A 171 -0.11 0.11 14.07
N LEU A 172 0.73 -0.11 13.07
CA LEU A 172 0.74 -1.41 12.37
C LEU A 172 1.21 -2.53 13.31
N THR A 173 2.19 -2.20 14.16
CA THR A 173 2.60 -2.94 15.36
C THR A 173 2.88 -1.93 16.46
N GLU A 174 3.27 -2.39 17.66
CA GLU A 174 3.63 -1.49 18.77
C GLU A 174 4.74 -0.50 18.37
N ASP A 175 5.72 -0.99 17.60
CA ASP A 175 6.93 -0.26 17.24
C ASP A 175 6.91 0.32 15.81
N VAL A 176 5.97 -0.09 14.97
CA VAL A 176 5.93 0.30 13.55
C VAL A 176 4.71 1.18 13.28
N PRO A 177 4.89 2.49 13.15
CA PRO A 177 3.83 3.39 12.73
C PRO A 177 3.52 3.19 11.24
N GLN A 178 2.24 3.25 10.90
CA GLN A 178 1.76 3.43 9.54
C GLN A 178 1.26 4.87 9.39
N ILE A 179 1.98 5.66 8.60
CA ILE A 179 1.73 7.09 8.43
C ILE A 179 0.95 7.28 7.13
N ILE A 180 -0.31 7.68 7.25
CA ILE A 180 -1.21 7.92 6.14
C ILE A 180 -1.32 9.42 5.91
N THR A 181 -1.16 9.86 4.65
CA THR A 181 -1.20 11.28 4.28
C THR A 181 -2.35 11.52 3.31
N SER A 182 -3.20 12.51 3.63
CA SER A 182 -4.27 12.97 2.74
C SER A 182 -3.71 13.69 1.50
N VAL A 183 -4.51 13.77 0.45
CA VAL A 183 -4.18 14.49 -0.79
C VAL A 183 -3.97 16.00 -0.58
N THR A 184 -4.47 16.55 0.52
CA THR A 184 -4.37 17.99 0.87
C THR A 184 -3.21 18.28 1.83
N ASP A 185 -2.55 17.25 2.35
CA ASP A 185 -1.57 17.41 3.41
C ASP A 185 -0.15 17.09 2.91
N VAL A 186 0.81 17.72 3.57
CA VAL A 186 2.23 17.39 3.44
C VAL A 186 2.75 16.99 4.81
N ARG A 187 3.42 15.85 4.89
CA ARG A 187 4.10 15.40 6.12
C ARG A 187 5.61 15.42 5.92
N VAL A 188 6.29 15.98 6.90
CA VAL A 188 7.76 15.92 6.99
C VAL A 188 8.10 14.85 8.01
N ILE A 189 8.89 13.87 7.59
CA ILE A 189 9.33 12.76 8.44
C ILE A 189 10.83 12.92 8.63
N THR A 190 11.26 12.99 9.89
CA THR A 190 12.67 13.01 10.25
C THR A 190 13.05 11.62 10.77
N VAL A 191 14.06 11.03 10.16
CA VAL A 191 14.66 9.78 10.63
C VAL A 191 15.95 10.15 11.38
N THR A 192 16.01 9.82 12.65
CA THR A 192 17.13 10.09 13.55
C THR A 192 17.83 8.81 13.98
#